data_b1f594e45dfd80fb02b4f55f376b5802
#
_entry.id   b1f594e45dfd80fb02b4f55f376b5802
#
_cell.length_a   1.000
_cell.length_b   1.000
_cell.length_c   1.000
_cell.angle_alpha   90.00
_cell.angle_beta   90.00
_cell.angle_gamma   90.00
#
_symmetry.space_group_name_H-M   'P 1'
#
loop_
_entity.id
_entity.type
_entity.pdbx_description
1 polymer ?
#
loop_
_entity_poly.entity_id
_entity_poly.type
_entity_poly.pdbx_seq_one_letter_code
_entity_poly.pdbx_strand_id
1 'polypeptide(L)'
;MSDFKTRDFWYDLPEELIAQTPLQKRDTSRLLAVDRRTGALAHRHFYDILDYLNPGDTLVMNDSRVLPARLLGHRPTGGAAELLLLRDLGDNQWECLAKPGRKLQEGAEVLFGDGRLKARVTAVKDDGNRIVHFDYQGIFLEVLESLGKMPLPPYIKEELADQERYQTVYSREVGSAAAPTAGLHWTKELLQKAQDKGIQLAYVTLHVGLGTFRPVKAENISEHHMHSELCMMTQETADILNDTRKRGGRIVCVGTTSCRTLESLVNEDGSFEAKSKWTEIFIFPGYEFKAMDALITNFHLPESTLVMLVSAFAGRENVLNAYQEAVKERYRFFSFGDSMYLG
;
A
#
# COMPACT_ATOMS: atom_id res chain seq x y z
N MET A 1 8.23 12.38 -24.89
CA MET A 1 7.40 12.36 -23.66
C MET A 1 6.08 11.71 -24.05
N SER A 2 5.59 10.76 -23.29
CA SER A 2 4.32 10.09 -23.62
C SER A 2 3.17 11.08 -23.38
N ASP A 3 2.34 11.32 -24.40
CA ASP A 3 1.16 12.20 -24.32
C ASP A 3 -0.05 11.49 -23.67
N PHE A 4 0.19 10.60 -22.69
CA PHE A 4 -0.90 9.90 -22.03
C PHE A 4 -1.72 10.85 -21.14
N LYS A 5 -3.03 10.71 -21.24
CA LYS A 5 -4.01 11.34 -20.37
C LYS A 5 -4.47 10.37 -19.29
N THR A 6 -4.91 10.89 -18.16
CA THR A 6 -5.46 10.08 -17.07
C THR A 6 -6.59 9.17 -17.55
N ARG A 7 -7.49 9.66 -18.42
CA ARG A 7 -8.58 8.88 -19.03
C ARG A 7 -8.13 7.69 -19.88
N ASP A 8 -6.87 7.65 -20.34
CA ASP A 8 -6.36 6.54 -21.13
C ASP A 8 -6.18 5.25 -20.29
N PHE A 9 -6.29 5.39 -18.97
CA PHE A 9 -6.25 4.31 -18.00
C PHE A 9 -7.62 4.02 -17.37
N TRP A 10 -8.67 4.49 -18.03
CA TRP A 10 -10.03 4.22 -17.63
C TRP A 10 -10.50 2.83 -18.09
N TYR A 11 -11.27 2.17 -17.25
CA TYR A 11 -12.05 0.97 -17.59
C TYR A 11 -13.33 1.00 -16.74
N ASP A 12 -14.37 0.33 -17.23
CA ASP A 12 -15.64 0.25 -16.51
C ASP A 12 -15.52 -0.73 -15.35
N LEU A 13 -15.75 -0.24 -14.13
CA LEU A 13 -15.71 -1.03 -12.91
C LEU A 13 -17.05 -0.93 -12.17
N PRO A 14 -17.88 -1.98 -12.19
CA PRO A 14 -19.09 -2.04 -11.38
C PRO A 14 -18.79 -1.96 -9.88
N GLU A 15 -19.52 -1.10 -9.15
CA GLU A 15 -19.27 -0.85 -7.70
C GLU A 15 -19.40 -2.14 -6.87
N GLU A 16 -20.28 -3.06 -7.26
CA GLU A 16 -20.47 -4.35 -6.57
C GLU A 16 -19.25 -5.29 -6.63
N LEU A 17 -18.30 -5.04 -7.52
CA LEU A 17 -17.04 -5.82 -7.58
C LEU A 17 -16.00 -5.31 -6.59
N ILE A 18 -16.20 -4.16 -5.97
CA ILE A 18 -15.31 -3.62 -4.94
C ILE A 18 -15.49 -4.40 -3.64
N ALA A 19 -14.48 -5.19 -3.26
CA ALA A 19 -14.55 -6.04 -2.09
C ALA A 19 -14.63 -5.22 -0.80
N GLN A 20 -15.66 -5.44 0.00
CA GLN A 20 -15.87 -4.77 1.28
C GLN A 20 -15.24 -5.54 2.44
N THR A 21 -15.15 -6.86 2.34
CA THR A 21 -14.65 -7.75 3.39
C THR A 21 -13.61 -8.73 2.87
N PRO A 22 -12.61 -9.11 3.68
CA PRO A 22 -11.65 -10.14 3.30
C PRO A 22 -12.30 -11.52 3.24
N LEU A 23 -11.78 -12.41 2.40
CA LEU A 23 -12.14 -13.82 2.40
C LEU A 23 -11.73 -14.50 3.72
N GLN A 24 -12.43 -15.53 4.15
CA GLN A 24 -12.11 -16.25 5.38
C GLN A 24 -10.65 -16.76 5.39
N LYS A 25 -10.24 -17.42 4.31
CA LYS A 25 -8.83 -17.78 4.05
C LYS A 25 -8.22 -16.84 3.05
N ARG A 26 -7.08 -16.23 3.39
CA ARG A 26 -6.42 -15.21 2.58
C ARG A 26 -6.00 -15.71 1.20
N ASP A 27 -5.42 -16.91 1.14
CA ASP A 27 -4.85 -17.54 -0.04
C ASP A 27 -5.87 -18.19 -0.98
N THR A 28 -7.16 -18.16 -0.64
CA THR A 28 -8.25 -18.64 -1.52
C THR A 28 -8.79 -17.57 -2.46
N SER A 29 -8.27 -16.35 -2.43
CA SER A 29 -8.57 -15.34 -3.44
C SER A 29 -8.20 -15.83 -4.84
N ARG A 30 -8.86 -15.30 -5.85
CA ARG A 30 -8.51 -15.62 -7.24
C ARG A 30 -7.20 -14.92 -7.61
N LEU A 31 -6.51 -15.52 -8.57
CA LEU A 31 -5.28 -14.99 -9.16
C LEU A 31 -5.45 -14.95 -10.69
N LEU A 32 -5.30 -13.78 -11.29
CA LEU A 32 -5.19 -13.63 -12.73
C LEU A 32 -3.71 -13.51 -13.10
N ALA A 33 -3.15 -14.58 -13.66
CA ALA A 33 -1.78 -14.55 -14.18
C ALA A 33 -1.78 -13.99 -15.60
N VAL A 34 -0.88 -13.03 -15.85
CA VAL A 34 -0.72 -12.34 -17.13
C VAL A 34 0.72 -12.52 -17.60
N ASP A 35 0.89 -13.13 -18.75
CA ASP A 35 2.17 -13.08 -19.46
C ASP A 35 2.36 -11.68 -20.04
N ARG A 36 3.30 -10.91 -19.49
CA ARG A 36 3.48 -9.50 -19.86
C ARG A 36 3.95 -9.27 -21.28
N ARG A 37 4.51 -10.30 -21.96
CA ARG A 37 5.00 -10.19 -23.34
C ARG A 37 3.89 -10.44 -24.34
N THR A 38 3.02 -11.38 -24.04
CA THR A 38 1.97 -11.83 -24.97
C THR A 38 0.58 -11.33 -24.60
N GLY A 39 0.36 -10.92 -23.37
CA GLY A 39 -0.95 -10.59 -22.81
C GLY A 39 -1.81 -11.83 -22.51
N ALA A 40 -1.27 -13.06 -22.62
CA ALA A 40 -2.01 -14.27 -22.32
C ALA A 40 -2.44 -14.33 -20.85
N LEU A 41 -3.69 -14.76 -20.62
CA LEU A 41 -4.31 -14.79 -19.31
C LEU A 41 -4.51 -16.22 -18.82
N ALA A 42 -4.30 -16.46 -17.53
CA ALA A 42 -4.63 -17.72 -16.88
C ALA A 42 -5.31 -17.46 -15.53
N HIS A 43 -6.51 -18.05 -15.35
CA HIS A 43 -7.28 -17.97 -14.12
C HIS A 43 -6.83 -19.04 -13.13
N ARG A 44 -6.49 -18.62 -11.90
CA ARG A 44 -5.96 -19.46 -10.81
C ARG A 44 -6.55 -18.99 -9.47
N HIS A 45 -6.10 -19.63 -8.39
CA HIS A 45 -6.24 -19.13 -7.03
C HIS A 45 -4.87 -18.68 -6.50
N PHE A 46 -4.86 -17.86 -5.46
CA PHE A 46 -3.61 -17.31 -4.96
C PHE A 46 -2.65 -18.39 -4.41
N TYR A 47 -3.18 -19.47 -3.86
CA TYR A 47 -2.33 -20.60 -3.41
C TYR A 47 -1.56 -21.28 -4.56
N ASP A 48 -1.96 -21.08 -5.82
CA ASP A 48 -1.23 -21.57 -7.01
C ASP A 48 -0.07 -20.64 -7.42
N ILE A 49 0.16 -19.53 -6.69
CA ILE A 49 1.22 -18.56 -7.03
C ILE A 49 2.60 -19.22 -7.10
N LEU A 50 2.81 -20.28 -6.33
CA LEU A 50 4.06 -21.01 -6.31
C LEU A 50 4.40 -21.67 -7.66
N ASP A 51 3.43 -21.92 -8.53
CA ASP A 51 3.65 -22.46 -9.88
C ASP A 51 4.31 -21.45 -10.81
N TYR A 52 4.24 -20.17 -10.47
CA TYR A 52 4.85 -19.06 -11.20
C TYR A 52 6.21 -18.62 -10.65
N LEU A 53 6.66 -19.22 -9.55
CA LEU A 53 7.91 -18.91 -8.89
C LEU A 53 8.90 -20.07 -9.01
N ASN A 54 10.18 -19.76 -9.22
CA ASN A 54 11.23 -20.76 -9.40
C ASN A 54 12.15 -20.79 -8.18
N PRO A 55 12.77 -21.94 -7.87
CA PRO A 55 13.88 -21.99 -6.91
C PRO A 55 14.95 -20.96 -7.28
N GLY A 56 15.41 -20.20 -6.29
CA GLY A 56 16.36 -19.11 -6.49
C GLY A 56 15.75 -17.73 -6.74
N ASP A 57 14.43 -17.63 -6.97
CA ASP A 57 13.73 -16.34 -6.97
C ASP A 57 13.70 -15.74 -5.56
N THR A 58 13.54 -14.42 -5.48
CA THR A 58 13.33 -13.70 -4.22
C THR A 58 12.03 -12.92 -4.27
N LEU A 59 11.14 -13.19 -3.30
CA LEU A 59 9.95 -12.37 -3.05
C LEU A 59 10.33 -11.17 -2.20
N VAL A 60 10.03 -9.97 -2.68
CA VAL A 60 10.26 -8.72 -1.94
C VAL A 60 8.94 -8.19 -1.42
N MET A 61 8.85 -8.06 -0.12
CA MET A 61 7.62 -7.75 0.61
C MET A 61 7.77 -6.46 1.41
N ASN A 62 6.74 -5.61 1.41
CA ASN A 62 6.68 -4.44 2.27
C ASN A 62 6.18 -4.87 3.66
N ASP A 63 7.04 -4.76 4.67
CA ASP A 63 6.77 -5.18 6.05
C ASP A 63 6.17 -4.08 6.94
N SER A 64 5.74 -2.98 6.34
CA SER A 64 5.09 -1.91 7.11
C SER A 64 3.81 -2.41 7.79
N ARG A 65 3.59 -1.93 9.02
CA ARG A 65 2.42 -2.20 9.83
C ARG A 65 1.56 -0.95 9.95
N VAL A 66 0.27 -1.10 9.73
CA VAL A 66 -0.68 0.00 9.81
C VAL A 66 -0.90 0.39 11.27
N LEU A 67 -0.81 1.68 11.55
CA LEU A 67 -1.21 2.25 12.83
C LEU A 67 -2.73 2.27 12.96
N PRO A 68 -3.31 2.02 14.16
CA PRO A 68 -4.71 2.34 14.44
C PRO A 68 -4.89 3.86 14.54
N ALA A 69 -4.60 4.54 13.45
CA ALA A 69 -4.39 5.98 13.37
C ALA A 69 -5.68 6.82 13.40
N ARG A 70 -6.85 6.17 13.35
CA ARG A 70 -8.14 6.85 13.36
C ARG A 70 -8.68 6.95 14.78
N LEU A 71 -8.62 8.14 15.35
CA LEU A 71 -9.07 8.44 16.71
C LEU A 71 -10.46 9.10 16.68
N LEU A 72 -11.42 8.48 17.35
CA LEU A 72 -12.77 9.01 17.54
C LEU A 72 -12.92 9.53 18.96
N GLY A 73 -13.27 10.81 19.10
CA GLY A 73 -13.36 11.47 20.38
C GLY A 73 -14.44 12.56 20.39
N HIS A 74 -14.36 13.43 21.36
CA HIS A 74 -15.28 14.55 21.51
C HIS A 74 -14.54 15.81 21.95
N ARG A 75 -15.07 16.97 21.58
CA ARG A 75 -14.61 18.25 22.08
C ARG A 75 -15.08 18.44 23.54
N PRO A 76 -14.43 19.27 24.35
CA PRO A 76 -14.91 19.58 25.70
C PRO A 76 -16.38 20.03 25.76
N THR A 77 -16.90 20.59 24.65
CA THR A 77 -18.30 20.99 24.50
C THR A 77 -19.26 19.83 24.16
N GLY A 78 -18.77 18.58 24.13
CA GLY A 78 -19.55 17.38 23.84
C GLY A 78 -19.70 17.04 22.35
N GLY A 79 -19.29 17.91 21.44
CA GLY A 79 -19.40 17.65 19.99
C GLY A 79 -18.38 16.60 19.51
N ALA A 80 -18.84 15.62 18.72
CA ALA A 80 -17.98 14.59 18.13
C ALA A 80 -16.81 15.18 17.33
N ALA A 81 -15.67 14.52 17.41
CA ALA A 81 -14.44 14.87 16.69
C ALA A 81 -13.69 13.60 16.25
N GLU A 82 -13.03 13.69 15.11
CA GLU A 82 -12.19 12.64 14.58
C GLU A 82 -10.84 13.25 14.22
N LEU A 83 -9.77 12.59 14.65
CA LEU A 83 -8.40 12.84 14.18
C LEU A 83 -7.88 11.59 13.47
N LEU A 84 -7.25 11.79 12.32
CA LEU A 84 -6.55 10.74 11.62
C LEU A 84 -5.08 11.12 11.53
N LEU A 85 -4.24 10.35 12.21
CA LEU A 85 -2.80 10.55 12.26
C LEU A 85 -2.19 10.30 10.89
N LEU A 86 -1.34 11.22 10.41
CA LEU A 86 -0.67 11.14 9.11
C LEU A 86 0.82 10.94 9.24
N ARG A 87 1.45 11.74 10.11
CA ARG A 87 2.90 11.80 10.24
C ARG A 87 3.29 12.20 11.65
N ASP A 88 4.21 11.44 12.22
CA ASP A 88 4.88 11.80 13.47
C ASP A 88 5.90 12.92 13.20
N LEU A 89 5.84 13.98 13.99
CA LEU A 89 6.74 15.14 13.93
C LEU A 89 7.72 15.17 15.09
N GLY A 90 7.65 14.18 16.00
CA GLY A 90 8.39 14.15 17.26
C GLY A 90 7.73 14.99 18.34
N ASP A 91 8.26 14.93 19.56
CA ASP A 91 7.80 15.71 20.72
C ASP A 91 6.28 15.64 20.94
N ASN A 92 5.69 14.46 20.79
CA ASN A 92 4.24 14.20 20.88
C ASN A 92 3.40 15.01 19.87
N GLN A 93 4.00 15.52 18.80
CA GLN A 93 3.31 16.25 17.76
C GLN A 93 3.07 15.37 16.53
N TRP A 94 1.88 15.47 15.99
CA TRP A 94 1.47 14.75 14.78
C TRP A 94 0.81 15.68 13.79
N GLU A 95 1.09 15.46 12.52
CA GLU A 95 0.25 15.97 11.44
C GLU A 95 -0.99 15.08 11.31
N CYS A 96 -2.18 15.68 11.28
CA CYS A 96 -3.45 14.98 11.30
C CYS A 96 -4.46 15.57 10.30
N LEU A 97 -5.31 14.71 9.72
CA LEU A 97 -6.61 15.16 9.23
C LEU A 97 -7.58 15.27 10.40
N ALA A 98 -8.49 16.25 10.34
CA ALA A 98 -9.43 16.53 11.42
C ALA A 98 -10.86 16.73 10.91
N LYS A 99 -11.84 16.12 11.59
CA LYS A 99 -13.27 16.31 11.34
C LYS A 99 -14.00 16.63 12.64
N PRO A 100 -14.90 17.63 12.63
CA PRO A 100 -15.17 18.61 11.57
C PRO A 100 -14.09 19.70 11.50
N GLY A 101 -13.47 19.90 10.34
CA GLY A 101 -12.35 20.83 10.17
C GLY A 101 -12.63 22.27 10.61
N ARG A 102 -13.86 22.77 10.40
CA ARG A 102 -14.26 24.13 10.81
C ARG A 102 -14.28 24.34 12.33
N LYS A 103 -14.37 23.26 13.12
CA LYS A 103 -14.45 23.30 14.58
C LYS A 103 -13.13 22.97 15.28
N LEU A 104 -12.18 22.39 14.52
CA LEU A 104 -10.86 21.99 15.01
C LEU A 104 -9.81 22.95 14.45
N GLN A 105 -9.87 24.20 14.95
CA GLN A 105 -8.93 25.28 14.68
C GLN A 105 -7.85 25.31 15.73
N GLU A 106 -6.82 26.13 15.55
CA GLU A 106 -5.75 26.33 16.53
C GLU A 106 -6.32 26.60 17.92
N GLY A 107 -5.78 25.94 18.95
CA GLY A 107 -6.25 25.96 20.33
C GLY A 107 -7.41 25.00 20.62
N ALA A 108 -8.02 24.37 19.63
CA ALA A 108 -9.10 23.41 19.87
C ALA A 108 -8.57 22.14 20.55
N GLU A 109 -9.37 21.60 21.48
CA GLU A 109 -9.07 20.38 22.21
C GLU A 109 -10.03 19.25 21.84
N VAL A 110 -9.52 18.02 21.87
CA VAL A 110 -10.27 16.77 21.68
C VAL A 110 -9.86 15.78 22.76
N LEU A 111 -10.84 15.09 23.32
CA LEU A 111 -10.68 14.07 24.36
C LEU A 111 -11.04 12.71 23.81
N PHE A 112 -10.23 11.69 24.13
CA PHE A 112 -10.41 10.31 23.72
C PHE A 112 -10.34 9.39 24.95
N GLY A 113 -11.13 8.30 24.93
CA GLY A 113 -11.11 7.26 25.96
C GLY A 113 -11.21 7.82 27.39
N ASP A 114 -12.29 8.56 27.66
CA ASP A 114 -12.55 9.18 28.97
C ASP A 114 -11.42 10.11 29.45
N GLY A 115 -10.70 10.73 28.51
CA GLY A 115 -9.62 11.66 28.78
C GLY A 115 -8.25 11.02 28.98
N ARG A 116 -8.10 9.72 28.75
CA ARG A 116 -6.78 9.03 28.74
C ARG A 116 -5.81 9.58 27.70
N LEU A 117 -6.36 10.05 26.57
CA LEU A 117 -5.62 10.76 25.54
C LEU A 117 -6.29 12.10 25.27
N LYS A 118 -5.51 13.17 25.30
CA LYS A 118 -5.96 14.53 24.97
C LYS A 118 -5.16 15.03 23.78
N ALA A 119 -5.83 15.73 22.88
CA ALA A 119 -5.21 16.36 21.72
C ALA A 119 -5.51 17.85 21.72
N ARG A 120 -4.49 18.67 21.40
CA ARG A 120 -4.61 20.10 21.18
C ARG A 120 -4.09 20.45 19.80
N VAL A 121 -4.90 21.14 19.00
CA VAL A 121 -4.47 21.68 17.69
C VAL A 121 -3.52 22.84 17.94
N THR A 122 -2.27 22.72 17.48
CA THR A 122 -1.24 23.76 17.63
C THR A 122 -1.06 24.61 16.39
N ALA A 123 -1.44 24.10 15.21
CA ALA A 123 -1.45 24.86 13.97
C ALA A 123 -2.41 24.26 12.94
N VAL A 124 -2.83 25.09 11.99
CA VAL A 124 -3.60 24.71 10.79
C VAL A 124 -2.74 25.00 9.57
N LYS A 125 -2.49 23.97 8.74
CA LYS A 125 -1.70 24.09 7.52
C LYS A 125 -2.57 24.58 6.33
N ASP A 126 -1.93 25.10 5.30
CA ASP A 126 -2.58 25.59 4.08
C ASP A 126 -3.35 24.49 3.34
N ASP A 127 -2.89 23.25 3.41
CA ASP A 127 -3.56 22.07 2.83
C ASP A 127 -4.74 21.57 3.65
N GLY A 128 -5.03 22.22 4.78
CA GLY A 128 -6.13 21.89 5.69
C GLY A 128 -5.77 20.85 6.75
N ASN A 129 -4.56 20.31 6.76
CA ASN A 129 -4.09 19.43 7.83
C ASN A 129 -3.89 20.21 9.14
N ARG A 130 -3.87 19.50 10.25
CA ARG A 130 -3.63 20.05 11.60
C ARG A 130 -2.31 19.54 12.15
N ILE A 131 -1.57 20.40 12.82
CA ILE A 131 -0.54 19.96 13.73
C ILE A 131 -1.19 19.84 15.10
N VAL A 132 -1.04 18.68 15.71
CA VAL A 132 -1.74 18.32 16.95
C VAL A 132 -0.71 17.82 17.96
N HIS A 133 -0.72 18.39 19.16
CA HIS A 133 0.05 17.89 20.27
C HIS A 133 -0.82 16.95 21.12
N PHE A 134 -0.26 15.79 21.50
CA PHE A 134 -0.95 14.78 22.30
C PHE A 134 -0.41 14.75 23.73
N ASP A 135 -1.31 14.78 24.71
CA ASP A 135 -1.03 14.56 26.12
C ASP A 135 -1.58 13.19 26.54
N TYR A 136 -0.73 12.33 27.08
CA TYR A 136 -1.05 10.97 27.50
C TYR A 136 -0.07 10.49 28.58
N GLN A 137 -0.37 9.36 29.20
CA GLN A 137 0.53 8.67 30.12
C GLN A 137 0.94 7.31 29.55
N GLY A 138 2.22 6.94 29.74
CA GLY A 138 2.76 5.67 29.24
C GLY A 138 3.31 5.73 27.82
N ILE A 139 3.14 4.66 27.06
CA ILE A 139 3.64 4.50 25.69
C ILE A 139 2.54 4.87 24.71
N PHE A 140 2.80 5.83 23.81
CA PHE A 140 1.81 6.35 22.86
C PHE A 140 1.19 5.25 21.99
N LEU A 141 2.00 4.30 21.51
CA LEU A 141 1.51 3.18 20.67
C LEU A 141 0.51 2.31 21.43
N GLU A 142 0.72 2.02 22.71
CA GLU A 142 -0.22 1.25 23.54
C GLU A 142 -1.54 2.01 23.73
N VAL A 143 -1.46 3.33 23.90
CA VAL A 143 -2.64 4.19 23.97
C VAL A 143 -3.40 4.18 22.65
N LEU A 144 -2.70 4.28 21.52
CA LEU A 144 -3.29 4.19 20.19
C LEU A 144 -3.95 2.82 19.95
N GLU A 145 -3.30 1.72 20.29
CA GLU A 145 -3.87 0.38 20.16
C GLU A 145 -5.16 0.20 20.95
N SER A 146 -5.26 0.87 22.12
CA SER A 146 -6.45 0.81 22.98
C SER A 146 -7.61 1.69 22.51
N LEU A 147 -7.36 2.78 21.81
CA LEU A 147 -8.35 3.82 21.48
C LEU A 147 -8.57 4.01 19.98
N GLY A 148 -7.56 3.70 19.19
CA GLY A 148 -7.56 3.92 17.76
C GLY A 148 -8.32 2.85 16.98
N LYS A 149 -8.85 3.24 15.84
CA LYS A 149 -9.42 2.35 14.84
C LYS A 149 -8.50 2.26 13.62
N MET A 150 -8.53 1.12 12.93
CA MET A 150 -7.82 0.92 11.68
C MET A 150 -8.32 1.92 10.62
N PRO A 151 -7.42 2.71 10.00
CA PRO A 151 -7.81 3.62 8.93
C PRO A 151 -8.03 2.83 7.64
N LEU A 152 -9.25 2.38 7.40
CA LEU A 152 -9.59 1.70 6.16
C LEU A 152 -9.70 2.71 5.01
N PRO A 153 -9.36 2.29 3.77
CA PRO A 153 -9.60 3.10 2.59
C PRO A 153 -11.06 3.54 2.46
N PRO A 154 -11.33 4.71 1.85
CA PRO A 154 -12.69 5.30 1.82
C PRO A 154 -13.71 4.48 1.03
N TYR A 155 -13.28 3.57 0.17
CA TYR A 155 -14.17 2.66 -0.57
C TYR A 155 -14.61 1.45 0.25
N ILE A 156 -14.00 1.17 1.41
CA ILE A 156 -14.46 0.16 2.36
C ILE A 156 -15.39 0.85 3.34
N LYS A 157 -16.68 0.51 3.25
CA LYS A 157 -17.75 1.11 4.06
C LYS A 157 -18.07 0.24 5.28
N GLU A 158 -17.70 -1.04 5.25
CA GLU A 158 -17.95 -1.99 6.33
C GLU A 158 -16.86 -1.95 7.40
N GLU A 159 -17.26 -2.08 8.66
CA GLU A 159 -16.31 -2.21 9.78
C GLU A 159 -15.73 -3.62 9.79
N LEU A 160 -14.42 -3.73 10.01
CA LEU A 160 -13.76 -5.02 10.20
C LEU A 160 -14.01 -5.53 11.62
N ALA A 161 -14.55 -6.73 11.73
CA ALA A 161 -14.69 -7.43 13.01
C ALA A 161 -13.32 -7.76 13.64
N ASP A 162 -12.32 -8.03 12.81
CA ASP A 162 -10.95 -8.30 13.21
C ASP A 162 -10.00 -7.35 12.43
N GLN A 163 -9.42 -6.37 13.14
CA GLN A 163 -8.53 -5.38 12.56
C GLN A 163 -7.23 -5.98 12.00
N GLU A 164 -6.75 -7.12 12.55
CA GLU A 164 -5.58 -7.84 12.05
C GLU A 164 -5.78 -8.38 10.61
N ARG A 165 -7.02 -8.42 10.14
CA ARG A 165 -7.31 -8.78 8.74
C ARG A 165 -6.81 -7.72 7.74
N TYR A 166 -6.58 -6.48 8.18
CA TYR A 166 -5.95 -5.41 7.39
C TYR A 166 -4.45 -5.25 7.68
N GLN A 167 -3.81 -6.33 8.16
CA GLN A 167 -2.36 -6.43 8.34
C GLN A 167 -1.84 -7.64 7.58
N THR A 168 -0.61 -7.54 7.05
CA THR A 168 0.07 -8.71 6.49
C THR A 168 0.56 -9.61 7.63
N VAL A 169 0.71 -10.92 7.36
CA VAL A 169 1.18 -11.89 8.35
C VAL A 169 2.66 -11.69 8.75
N TYR A 170 3.36 -10.81 8.04
CA TYR A 170 4.77 -10.48 8.24
C TYR A 170 4.99 -9.00 8.58
N SER A 171 3.93 -8.23 8.83
CA SER A 171 4.05 -6.81 9.20
C SER A 171 4.78 -6.63 10.54
N ARG A 172 5.71 -5.68 10.60
CA ARG A 172 6.51 -5.38 11.80
C ARG A 172 6.83 -3.89 11.98
N GLU A 173 7.19 -3.19 10.89
CA GLU A 173 7.62 -1.79 10.95
C GLU A 173 6.41 -0.87 11.04
N VAL A 174 6.11 -0.40 12.25
CA VAL A 174 4.92 0.43 12.54
C VAL A 174 5.10 1.84 11.98
N GLY A 175 4.04 2.41 11.36
CA GLY A 175 4.09 3.79 10.84
C GLY A 175 3.30 4.04 9.56
N SER A 176 2.70 3.01 8.98
CA SER A 176 1.92 3.15 7.75
C SER A 176 0.48 3.55 8.01
N ALA A 177 -0.08 4.40 7.15
CA ALA A 177 -1.51 4.74 7.15
C ALA A 177 -2.37 3.73 6.35
N ALA A 178 -1.75 2.85 5.56
CA ALA A 178 -2.43 1.81 4.79
C ALA A 178 -1.59 0.54 4.70
N ALA A 179 -2.26 -0.61 4.61
CA ALA A 179 -1.59 -1.90 4.43
C ALA A 179 -1.04 -2.07 3.00
N PRO A 180 0.08 -2.78 2.81
CA PRO A 180 0.53 -3.25 1.50
C PRO A 180 -0.36 -4.43 1.06
N THR A 181 -1.49 -4.10 0.43
CA THR A 181 -2.65 -5.00 0.28
C THR A 181 -2.38 -6.25 -0.54
N ALA A 182 -1.43 -6.25 -1.47
CA ALA A 182 -1.01 -7.47 -2.17
C ALA A 182 -0.37 -8.52 -1.22
N GLY A 183 0.14 -8.06 -0.07
CA GLY A 183 0.64 -8.92 0.99
C GLY A 183 -0.46 -9.62 1.79
N LEU A 184 -1.71 -9.12 1.74
CA LEU A 184 -2.83 -9.69 2.48
C LEU A 184 -3.24 -11.08 2.00
N HIS A 185 -2.88 -11.47 0.80
CA HIS A 185 -3.17 -12.80 0.25
C HIS A 185 -2.27 -13.90 0.84
N TRP A 186 -1.12 -13.54 1.38
CA TRP A 186 -0.15 -14.50 1.93
C TRP A 186 -0.58 -15.01 3.30
N THR A 187 -0.38 -16.31 3.51
CA THR A 187 -0.45 -16.98 4.81
C THR A 187 0.95 -17.38 5.25
N LYS A 188 1.14 -17.62 6.55
CA LYS A 188 2.43 -18.13 7.06
C LYS A 188 2.79 -19.48 6.43
N GLU A 189 1.80 -20.33 6.22
CA GLU A 189 1.93 -21.64 5.60
C GLU A 189 2.36 -21.55 4.13
N LEU A 190 1.78 -20.60 3.37
CA LEU A 190 2.15 -20.38 1.97
C LEU A 190 3.56 -19.81 1.84
N LEU A 191 3.95 -18.89 2.73
CA LEU A 191 5.31 -18.38 2.81
C LEU A 191 6.31 -19.47 3.15
N GLN A 192 5.99 -20.37 4.09
CA GLN A 192 6.85 -21.51 4.40
C GLN A 192 7.02 -22.45 3.19
N LYS A 193 5.92 -22.75 2.48
CA LYS A 193 5.99 -23.55 1.23
C LYS A 193 6.85 -22.87 0.16
N ALA A 194 6.84 -21.54 0.06
CA ALA A 194 7.71 -20.81 -0.84
C ALA A 194 9.17 -21.00 -0.46
N GLN A 195 9.54 -20.89 0.82
CA GLN A 195 10.87 -21.11 1.32
C GLN A 195 11.33 -22.57 1.11
N ASP A 196 10.45 -23.55 1.38
CA ASP A 196 10.72 -24.98 1.16
C ASP A 196 10.96 -25.28 -0.33
N LYS A 197 10.38 -24.50 -1.23
CA LYS A 197 10.63 -24.56 -2.68
C LYS A 197 11.97 -23.92 -3.09
N GLY A 198 12.69 -23.28 -2.16
CA GLY A 198 13.95 -22.58 -2.44
C GLY A 198 13.78 -21.13 -2.90
N ILE A 199 12.65 -20.50 -2.58
CA ILE A 199 12.38 -19.09 -2.82
C ILE A 199 12.82 -18.30 -1.58
N GLN A 200 13.58 -17.23 -1.77
CA GLN A 200 14.00 -16.36 -0.67
C GLN A 200 12.95 -15.30 -0.39
N LEU A 201 12.86 -14.89 0.88
CA LEU A 201 12.03 -13.77 1.32
C LEU A 201 12.92 -12.59 1.70
N ALA A 202 12.66 -11.42 1.16
CA ALA A 202 13.34 -10.18 1.49
C ALA A 202 12.31 -9.10 1.84
N TYR A 203 12.65 -8.23 2.77
CA TYR A 203 11.72 -7.23 3.28
C TYR A 203 12.24 -5.82 3.06
N VAL A 204 11.34 -4.96 2.61
CA VAL A 204 11.56 -3.53 2.52
C VAL A 204 10.46 -2.82 3.29
N THR A 205 10.69 -1.58 3.69
CA THR A 205 9.68 -0.78 4.37
C THR A 205 9.32 0.43 3.51
N LEU A 206 8.04 0.62 3.25
CA LEU A 206 7.50 1.86 2.72
C LEU A 206 6.27 2.21 3.55
N HIS A 207 6.33 3.34 4.24
CA HIS A 207 5.19 3.85 4.98
C HIS A 207 4.23 4.55 4.03
N VAL A 208 3.15 3.85 3.71
CA VAL A 208 2.11 4.34 2.78
C VAL A 208 1.37 5.50 3.43
N GLY A 209 1.37 6.65 2.77
CA GLY A 209 0.58 7.81 3.16
C GLY A 209 -0.87 7.74 2.63
N LEU A 210 -1.77 8.51 3.22
CA LEU A 210 -3.17 8.60 2.77
C LEU A 210 -3.33 9.20 1.37
N GLY A 211 -2.28 9.83 0.84
CA GLY A 211 -2.25 10.34 -0.51
C GLY A 211 -2.53 9.29 -1.58
N THR A 212 -2.18 8.03 -1.30
CA THR A 212 -2.42 6.88 -2.20
C THR A 212 -3.91 6.68 -2.54
N PHE A 213 -4.82 7.16 -1.68
CA PHE A 213 -6.27 7.07 -1.92
C PHE A 213 -6.87 8.30 -2.60
N ARG A 214 -6.07 9.33 -2.89
CA ARG A 214 -6.56 10.52 -3.58
C ARG A 214 -6.60 10.27 -5.09
N PRO A 215 -7.71 10.61 -5.78
CA PRO A 215 -7.77 10.48 -7.23
C PRO A 215 -6.77 11.42 -7.90
N VAL A 216 -6.25 10.99 -9.05
CA VAL A 216 -5.44 11.84 -9.93
C VAL A 216 -6.33 12.97 -10.45
N LYS A 217 -5.90 14.22 -10.27
CA LYS A 217 -6.66 15.42 -10.72
C LYS A 217 -6.14 16.00 -12.03
N ALA A 218 -4.90 15.69 -12.37
CA ALA A 218 -4.27 16.16 -13.61
C ALA A 218 -4.89 15.47 -14.83
N GLU A 219 -5.17 16.21 -15.87
CA GLU A 219 -5.61 15.65 -17.16
C GLU A 219 -4.45 14.93 -17.86
N ASN A 220 -3.29 15.57 -17.91
CA ASN A 220 -2.06 14.97 -18.42
C ASN A 220 -1.30 14.31 -17.27
N ILE A 221 -0.95 13.04 -17.42
CA ILE A 221 -0.28 12.30 -16.34
C ILE A 221 1.09 12.90 -15.98
N SER A 222 1.77 13.54 -16.94
CA SER A 222 3.07 14.21 -16.72
C SER A 222 2.99 15.41 -15.74
N GLU A 223 1.80 15.94 -15.49
CA GLU A 223 1.56 17.05 -14.56
C GLU A 223 1.20 16.57 -13.14
N HIS A 224 1.06 15.25 -12.96
CA HIS A 224 0.74 14.69 -11.67
C HIS A 224 1.97 14.65 -10.75
N HIS A 225 1.81 15.16 -9.53
CA HIS A 225 2.82 15.10 -8.48
C HIS A 225 2.45 14.03 -7.45
N MET A 226 3.34 13.05 -7.27
CA MET A 226 3.18 12.02 -6.25
C MET A 226 3.43 12.58 -4.85
N HIS A 227 2.75 12.01 -3.87
CA HIS A 227 3.06 12.28 -2.47
C HIS A 227 4.39 11.65 -2.08
N SER A 228 5.10 12.34 -1.20
CA SER A 228 6.37 11.88 -0.65
C SER A 228 6.11 10.79 0.40
N GLU A 229 6.78 9.65 0.29
CA GLU A 229 6.68 8.51 1.20
C GLU A 229 8.09 8.04 1.57
N LEU A 230 8.27 7.69 2.86
CA LEU A 230 9.55 7.18 3.35
C LEU A 230 9.70 5.72 2.95
N CYS A 231 10.76 5.40 2.22
CA CYS A 231 11.14 4.04 1.88
C CYS A 231 12.53 3.68 2.42
N MET A 232 12.68 2.43 2.86
CA MET A 232 13.88 1.93 3.52
C MET A 232 14.22 0.51 3.07
N MET A 233 15.52 0.23 3.01
CA MET A 233 16.09 -1.08 2.75
C MET A 233 17.24 -1.33 3.73
N THR A 234 17.27 -2.50 4.36
CA THR A 234 18.37 -2.93 5.21
C THR A 234 19.53 -3.51 4.40
N GLN A 235 20.71 -3.62 5.03
CA GLN A 235 21.87 -4.26 4.38
C GLN A 235 21.58 -5.75 4.09
N GLU A 236 20.93 -6.45 5.00
CA GLU A 236 20.53 -7.85 4.79
C GLU A 236 19.68 -8.02 3.53
N THR A 237 18.66 -7.14 3.34
CA THR A 237 17.84 -7.16 2.14
C THR A 237 18.65 -6.84 0.88
N ALA A 238 19.52 -5.84 0.93
CA ALA A 238 20.38 -5.49 -0.19
C ALA A 238 21.29 -6.66 -0.60
N ASP A 239 21.89 -7.34 0.37
CA ASP A 239 22.75 -8.50 0.14
C ASP A 239 21.97 -9.66 -0.51
N ILE A 240 20.78 -9.98 -0.02
CA ILE A 240 19.89 -11.00 -0.61
C ILE A 240 19.57 -10.66 -2.07
N LEU A 241 19.21 -9.42 -2.38
CA LEU A 241 18.84 -9.00 -3.74
C LEU A 241 20.04 -9.05 -4.70
N ASN A 242 21.21 -8.59 -4.25
CA ASN A 242 22.45 -8.68 -5.03
C ASN A 242 22.86 -10.13 -5.30
N ASP A 243 22.73 -11.00 -4.31
CA ASP A 243 23.01 -12.44 -4.48
C ASP A 243 21.99 -13.12 -5.41
N THR A 244 20.73 -12.73 -5.35
CA THR A 244 19.69 -13.22 -6.26
C THR A 244 20.07 -12.91 -7.71
N ARG A 245 20.48 -11.68 -8.01
CA ARG A 245 20.95 -11.30 -9.35
C ARG A 245 22.19 -12.04 -9.79
N LYS A 246 23.19 -12.18 -8.92
CA LYS A 246 24.43 -12.93 -9.22
C LYS A 246 24.15 -14.38 -9.61
N ARG A 247 23.13 -15.00 -9.01
CA ARG A 247 22.72 -16.38 -9.29
C ARG A 247 21.77 -16.50 -10.48
N GLY A 248 21.37 -15.40 -11.12
CA GLY A 248 20.39 -15.38 -12.20
C GLY A 248 18.96 -15.66 -11.76
N GLY A 249 18.66 -15.51 -10.48
CA GLY A 249 17.31 -15.57 -9.93
C GLY A 249 16.52 -14.28 -10.21
N ARG A 250 15.19 -14.36 -10.17
CA ARG A 250 14.31 -13.21 -10.38
C ARG A 250 13.98 -12.51 -9.07
N ILE A 251 13.81 -11.21 -9.15
CA ILE A 251 13.28 -10.37 -8.07
C ILE A 251 11.79 -10.16 -8.34
N VAL A 252 10.95 -10.72 -7.50
CA VAL A 252 9.49 -10.69 -7.61
C VAL A 252 8.92 -9.77 -6.53
N CYS A 253 8.38 -8.62 -6.92
CA CYS A 253 7.77 -7.68 -5.99
C CYS A 253 6.36 -8.13 -5.58
N VAL A 254 6.10 -8.13 -4.27
CA VAL A 254 4.75 -8.29 -3.71
C VAL A 254 4.20 -6.90 -3.39
N GLY A 255 3.35 -6.42 -4.26
CA GLY A 255 2.72 -5.10 -4.20
C GLY A 255 3.48 -3.99 -4.92
N THR A 256 2.72 -3.00 -5.33
CA THR A 256 3.24 -1.75 -5.94
C THR A 256 4.12 -0.95 -4.98
N THR A 257 3.93 -1.13 -3.67
CA THR A 257 4.78 -0.52 -2.62
C THR A 257 6.18 -1.08 -2.64
N SER A 258 6.35 -2.40 -2.73
CA SER A 258 7.67 -3.06 -2.87
C SER A 258 8.34 -2.65 -4.18
N CYS A 259 7.59 -2.61 -5.29
CA CYS A 259 8.08 -2.12 -6.58
C CYS A 259 8.61 -0.68 -6.47
N ARG A 260 7.79 0.24 -5.95
CA ARG A 260 8.19 1.66 -5.80
C ARG A 260 9.40 1.82 -4.89
N THR A 261 9.50 1.01 -3.83
CA THR A 261 10.67 1.02 -2.95
C THR A 261 11.93 0.59 -3.69
N LEU A 262 11.90 -0.55 -4.36
CA LEU A 262 13.07 -1.07 -5.08
C LEU A 262 13.49 -0.12 -6.21
N GLU A 263 12.56 0.34 -7.04
CA GLU A 263 12.85 1.27 -8.14
C GLU A 263 13.36 2.64 -7.64
N SER A 264 13.00 3.01 -6.41
CA SER A 264 13.53 4.22 -5.77
C SER A 264 14.94 4.04 -5.21
N LEU A 265 15.31 2.84 -4.77
CA LEU A 265 16.54 2.58 -4.02
C LEU A 265 17.63 1.88 -4.85
N VAL A 266 17.30 1.30 -6.00
CA VAL A 266 18.28 0.66 -6.90
C VAL A 266 19.29 1.67 -7.40
N ASN A 267 20.57 1.26 -7.46
CA ASN A 267 21.66 2.06 -8.01
C ASN A 267 21.63 2.04 -9.55
N GLU A 268 22.38 2.94 -10.18
CA GLU A 268 22.44 3.03 -11.65
C GLU A 268 22.97 1.75 -12.30
N ASP A 269 23.88 1.06 -11.64
CA ASP A 269 24.47 -0.20 -12.08
C ASP A 269 23.56 -1.42 -11.79
N GLY A 270 22.39 -1.18 -11.23
CA GLY A 270 21.43 -2.20 -10.85
C GLY A 270 21.70 -2.86 -9.51
N SER A 271 22.74 -2.51 -8.78
CA SER A 271 23.03 -3.03 -7.44
C SER A 271 22.12 -2.41 -6.37
N PHE A 272 22.14 -3.02 -5.19
CA PHE A 272 21.41 -2.54 -4.00
C PHE A 272 22.36 -2.32 -2.84
N GLU A 273 22.05 -1.35 -1.99
CA GLU A 273 22.73 -1.06 -0.74
C GLU A 273 21.71 -0.62 0.33
N ALA A 274 22.10 -0.70 1.60
CA ALA A 274 21.27 -0.20 2.68
C ALA A 274 21.11 1.31 2.57
N LYS A 275 19.88 1.77 2.45
CA LYS A 275 19.55 3.19 2.47
C LYS A 275 18.09 3.45 2.76
N SER A 276 17.81 4.68 3.15
CA SER A 276 16.47 5.21 3.28
C SER A 276 16.37 6.56 2.58
N LYS A 277 15.22 6.84 1.98
CA LYS A 277 14.92 8.16 1.41
C LYS A 277 13.43 8.41 1.31
N TRP A 278 13.07 9.65 1.19
CA TRP A 278 11.74 10.05 0.76
C TRP A 278 11.63 9.88 -0.76
N THR A 279 10.58 9.21 -1.23
CA THR A 279 10.33 8.98 -2.64
C THR A 279 9.03 9.59 -3.09
N GLU A 280 9.07 10.22 -4.25
CA GLU A 280 7.92 10.73 -5.00
C GLU A 280 7.85 10.06 -6.38
N ILE A 281 8.45 8.86 -6.48
CA ILE A 281 8.51 8.15 -7.76
C ILE A 281 7.12 7.94 -8.34
N PHE A 282 6.94 8.40 -9.57
CA PHE A 282 5.75 8.19 -10.36
C PHE A 282 6.10 7.32 -11.56
N ILE A 283 5.58 6.10 -11.56
CA ILE A 283 5.84 5.10 -12.59
C ILE A 283 4.61 5.03 -13.50
N PHE A 284 4.83 5.26 -14.80
CA PHE A 284 3.81 5.20 -15.84
C PHE A 284 4.44 4.72 -17.16
N PRO A 285 3.68 4.38 -18.21
CA PRO A 285 4.23 3.86 -19.46
C PRO A 285 5.34 4.72 -20.07
N GLY A 286 6.46 4.07 -20.37
CA GLY A 286 7.72 4.69 -20.75
C GLY A 286 8.79 4.63 -19.66
N TYR A 287 8.44 4.21 -18.44
CA TYR A 287 9.39 3.96 -17.37
C TYR A 287 10.18 2.66 -17.63
N GLU A 288 11.50 2.72 -17.44
CA GLU A 288 12.40 1.56 -17.55
C GLU A 288 12.67 0.95 -16.18
N PHE A 289 12.12 -0.23 -15.92
CA PHE A 289 12.32 -0.94 -14.67
C PHE A 289 13.74 -1.50 -14.57
N LYS A 290 14.37 -1.25 -13.41
CA LYS A 290 15.76 -1.68 -13.12
C LYS A 290 15.82 -2.70 -12.00
N ALA A 291 14.81 -2.77 -11.16
CA ALA A 291 14.87 -3.43 -9.87
C ALA A 291 14.10 -4.74 -9.79
N MET A 292 13.11 -4.99 -10.64
CA MET A 292 12.26 -6.16 -10.53
C MET A 292 12.01 -6.88 -11.87
N ASP A 293 11.68 -8.18 -11.78
CA ASP A 293 11.43 -9.06 -12.93
C ASP A 293 9.96 -9.49 -13.04
N ALA A 294 9.23 -9.52 -11.92
CA ALA A 294 7.81 -9.86 -11.88
C ALA A 294 7.11 -9.11 -10.74
N LEU A 295 5.79 -8.98 -10.87
CA LEU A 295 4.95 -8.24 -9.90
C LEU A 295 3.72 -9.07 -9.53
N ILE A 296 3.46 -9.18 -8.22
CA ILE A 296 2.21 -9.65 -7.64
C ILE A 296 1.47 -8.44 -7.10
N THR A 297 0.23 -8.21 -7.50
CA THR A 297 -0.52 -7.01 -7.08
C THR A 297 -2.02 -7.28 -7.02
N ASN A 298 -2.78 -6.36 -6.42
CA ASN A 298 -4.24 -6.36 -6.51
C ASN A 298 -4.71 -5.69 -7.80
N PHE A 299 -6.01 -5.77 -8.08
CA PHE A 299 -6.65 -4.91 -9.08
C PHE A 299 -6.82 -3.49 -8.51
N HIS A 300 -6.55 -2.49 -9.32
CA HIS A 300 -6.50 -1.08 -8.94
C HIS A 300 -7.64 -0.27 -9.55
N LEU A 301 -7.94 0.90 -8.96
CA LEU A 301 -8.97 1.84 -9.46
C LEU A 301 -8.70 2.31 -10.89
N PRO A 302 -9.74 2.49 -11.70
CA PRO A 302 -9.61 3.22 -12.97
C PRO A 302 -8.94 4.57 -12.74
N GLU A 303 -8.13 4.99 -13.72
CA GLU A 303 -7.44 6.29 -13.72
C GLU A 303 -6.49 6.54 -12.53
N SER A 304 -6.15 5.49 -11.76
CA SER A 304 -5.22 5.62 -10.63
C SER A 304 -3.75 5.53 -11.06
N THR A 305 -2.86 6.11 -10.25
CA THR A 305 -1.41 5.98 -10.44
C THR A 305 -0.94 4.53 -10.41
N LEU A 306 -1.69 3.64 -9.73
CA LEU A 306 -1.36 2.23 -9.62
C LEU A 306 -1.69 1.44 -10.90
N VAL A 307 -2.80 1.75 -11.57
CA VAL A 307 -3.06 1.14 -12.89
C VAL A 307 -2.05 1.63 -13.93
N MET A 308 -1.55 2.87 -13.79
CA MET A 308 -0.47 3.40 -14.63
C MET A 308 0.85 2.66 -14.42
N LEU A 309 1.21 2.36 -13.15
CA LEU A 309 2.40 1.57 -12.81
C LEU A 309 2.33 0.16 -13.40
N VAL A 310 1.20 -0.53 -13.21
CA VAL A 310 0.99 -1.89 -13.74
C VAL A 310 1.04 -1.87 -15.28
N SER A 311 0.47 -0.83 -15.89
CA SER A 311 0.52 -0.61 -17.36
C SER A 311 1.93 -0.32 -17.88
N ALA A 312 2.76 0.36 -17.09
CA ALA A 312 4.16 0.56 -17.41
C ALA A 312 4.94 -0.77 -17.46
N PHE A 313 4.60 -1.69 -16.53
CA PHE A 313 5.30 -2.96 -16.40
C PHE A 313 4.88 -4.01 -17.43
N ALA A 314 3.59 -4.17 -17.67
CA ALA A 314 3.06 -5.25 -18.51
C ALA A 314 2.47 -4.79 -19.86
N GLY A 315 2.60 -3.50 -20.17
CA GLY A 315 1.96 -2.90 -21.35
C GLY A 315 0.50 -2.52 -21.09
N ARG A 316 0.15 -1.27 -21.46
CA ARG A 316 -1.18 -0.71 -21.19
C ARG A 316 -2.32 -1.56 -21.78
N GLU A 317 -2.17 -2.01 -23.01
CA GLU A 317 -3.22 -2.82 -23.69
C GLU A 317 -3.42 -4.17 -22.99
N ASN A 318 -2.34 -4.87 -22.65
CA ASN A 318 -2.41 -6.13 -21.91
C ASN A 318 -3.11 -5.96 -20.56
N VAL A 319 -2.77 -4.87 -19.84
CA VAL A 319 -3.36 -4.58 -18.53
C VAL A 319 -4.84 -4.26 -18.65
N LEU A 320 -5.24 -3.38 -19.57
CA LEU A 320 -6.66 -3.03 -19.75
C LEU A 320 -7.49 -4.23 -20.21
N ASN A 321 -6.96 -5.08 -21.08
CA ASN A 321 -7.60 -6.33 -21.47
C ASN A 321 -7.76 -7.28 -20.28
N ALA A 322 -6.72 -7.42 -19.44
CA ALA A 322 -6.79 -8.24 -18.22
C ALA A 322 -7.84 -7.71 -17.22
N TYR A 323 -7.96 -6.39 -17.08
CA TYR A 323 -8.97 -5.76 -16.22
C TYR A 323 -10.40 -5.95 -16.77
N GLN A 324 -10.60 -5.82 -18.08
CA GLN A 324 -11.89 -6.11 -18.71
C GLN A 324 -12.29 -7.57 -18.52
N GLU A 325 -11.36 -8.51 -18.70
CA GLU A 325 -11.63 -9.93 -18.44
C GLU A 325 -11.92 -10.17 -16.96
N ALA A 326 -11.20 -9.53 -16.05
CA ALA A 326 -11.47 -9.64 -14.60
C ALA A 326 -12.87 -9.11 -14.23
N VAL A 327 -13.32 -8.01 -14.82
CA VAL A 327 -14.69 -7.48 -14.62
C VAL A 327 -15.72 -8.48 -15.17
N LYS A 328 -15.55 -8.98 -16.39
CA LYS A 328 -16.43 -9.96 -17.03
C LYS A 328 -16.54 -11.25 -16.20
N GLU A 329 -15.43 -11.75 -15.70
CA GLU A 329 -15.33 -12.95 -14.87
C GLU A 329 -15.66 -12.69 -13.39
N ARG A 330 -16.10 -11.45 -13.05
CA ARG A 330 -16.51 -11.04 -11.71
C ARG A 330 -15.44 -11.28 -10.66
N TYR A 331 -14.21 -10.89 -10.93
CA TYR A 331 -13.17 -10.79 -9.91
C TYR A 331 -13.53 -9.71 -8.89
N ARG A 332 -13.00 -9.85 -7.69
CA ARG A 332 -13.12 -8.87 -6.62
C ARG A 332 -11.98 -7.86 -6.73
N PHE A 333 -12.29 -6.60 -6.54
CA PHE A 333 -11.34 -5.50 -6.74
C PHE A 333 -10.87 -4.87 -5.41
N PHE A 334 -9.71 -4.22 -5.42
CA PHE A 334 -9.05 -3.46 -4.36
C PHE A 334 -8.52 -4.29 -3.19
N SER A 335 -8.41 -3.63 -2.00
CA SER A 335 -7.65 -4.12 -0.84
C SER A 335 -7.98 -5.54 -0.39
N PHE A 336 -9.27 -5.91 -0.40
CA PHE A 336 -9.75 -7.24 -0.03
C PHE A 336 -10.18 -8.06 -1.24
N GLY A 337 -9.84 -7.59 -2.41
CA GLY A 337 -10.17 -8.25 -3.67
C GLY A 337 -9.27 -9.43 -4.00
N ASP A 338 -9.24 -9.73 -5.27
CA ASP A 338 -8.40 -10.75 -5.88
C ASP A 338 -7.05 -10.17 -6.33
N SER A 339 -6.19 -11.01 -6.86
CA SER A 339 -4.82 -10.67 -7.18
C SER A 339 -4.48 -10.88 -8.65
N MET A 340 -3.38 -10.26 -9.07
CA MET A 340 -2.74 -10.47 -10.36
C MET A 340 -1.29 -10.90 -10.16
N TYR A 341 -0.79 -11.74 -11.06
CA TYR A 341 0.62 -11.98 -11.27
C TYR A 341 1.01 -11.51 -12.67
N LEU A 342 2.07 -10.73 -12.77
CA LEU A 342 2.62 -10.19 -14.02
C LEU A 342 4.06 -10.67 -14.15
N GLY A 343 4.34 -11.55 -15.13
CA GLY A 343 5.67 -12.14 -15.29
C GLY A 343 6.00 -12.57 -16.72
#